data_60480c8935309ab938f8f03d9be430e8
#
_entry.id   60480c8935309ab938f8f03d9be430e8
#
_cell.length_a   1.000
_cell.length_b   1.000
_cell.length_c   1.000
_cell.angle_alpha   90.00
_cell.angle_beta   90.00
_cell.angle_gamma   90.00
#
_symmetry.space_group_name_H-M   'P 1'
#
loop_
_entity.id
_entity.type
_entity.pdbx_description
1 polymer ?
#
loop_
_entity_poly.entity_id
_entity_poly.type
_entity_poly.pdbx_seq_one_letter_code
_entity_poly.pdbx_strand_id
1 'polypeptide(L)' 'MAVYRLGDAHPSMAESAWVADSAQVIGDVVLAEDASVWFGAVLRGDNTRLQIGARTNIQDGTIVHVTHD' A
#
# COMPACT_ATOMS: atom_id res chain seq x y z
N MET A 1 -7.38 9.50 -0.40
CA MET A 1 -6.55 8.35 -0.71
C MET A 1 -7.27 7.42 -1.65
N ALA A 2 -6.54 6.78 -2.54
CA ALA A 2 -7.13 5.87 -3.50
C ALA A 2 -6.77 4.43 -3.11
N VAL A 3 -7.77 3.71 -2.68
CA VAL A 3 -7.64 2.32 -2.24
C VAL A 3 -8.52 1.47 -3.14
N TYR A 4 -7.91 0.49 -3.80
CA TYR A 4 -8.61 -0.31 -4.79
C TYR A 4 -8.59 -1.79 -4.44
N ARG A 5 -9.70 -2.44 -4.72
CA ARG A 5 -9.81 -3.89 -4.65
C ARG A 5 -9.44 -4.49 -6.00
N LEU A 6 -8.78 -5.63 -5.98
CA LEU A 6 -8.54 -6.46 -7.16
C LEU A 6 -9.17 -7.82 -6.89
N GLY A 7 -10.33 -8.10 -7.51
CA GLY A 7 -11.05 -9.33 -7.21
C GLY A 7 -11.42 -9.37 -5.74
N ASP A 8 -11.00 -10.41 -5.03
CA ASP A 8 -11.23 -10.55 -3.59
C ASP A 8 -10.14 -9.90 -2.75
N ALA A 9 -9.06 -9.46 -3.36
CA ALA A 9 -7.96 -8.84 -2.64
C ALA A 9 -8.21 -7.36 -2.46
N HIS A 10 -8.09 -6.88 -1.23
CA HIS A 10 -8.22 -5.46 -0.95
C HIS A 10 -7.23 -5.07 0.14
N PRO A 11 -6.82 -3.80 0.18
CA PRO A 11 -5.87 -3.35 1.19
C PRO A 11 -6.45 -3.48 2.59
N SER A 12 -5.59 -3.88 3.51
CA SER A 12 -5.88 -3.95 4.93
C SER A 12 -4.92 -3.01 5.64
N MET A 13 -5.46 -2.07 6.41
CA MET A 13 -4.64 -1.03 7.02
C MET A 13 -4.92 -0.94 8.50
N ALA A 14 -3.86 -0.83 9.30
CA ALA A 14 -4.01 -0.52 10.70
C ALA A 14 -4.66 0.86 10.84
N GLU A 15 -5.37 1.08 11.95
CA GLU A 15 -6.07 2.33 12.16
C GLU A 15 -5.13 3.54 12.13
N SER A 16 -3.91 3.36 12.61
CA SER A 16 -2.92 4.42 12.65
C SER A 16 -2.09 4.57 11.37
N ALA A 17 -2.34 3.73 10.36
CA ALA A 17 -1.65 3.89 9.09
C ALA A 17 -2.21 5.09 8.33
N TRP A 18 -1.34 5.77 7.57
CA TRP A 18 -1.72 6.96 6.83
C TRP A 18 -1.37 6.84 5.36
N VAL A 19 -2.30 7.20 4.50
CA VAL A 19 -2.10 7.18 3.05
C VAL A 19 -2.49 8.54 2.49
N ALA A 20 -1.58 9.18 1.77
CA ALA A 20 -1.84 10.48 1.15
C ALA A 20 -2.93 10.33 0.08
N ASP A 21 -3.70 11.41 -0.13
CA ASP A 21 -4.77 11.39 -1.12
C ASP A 21 -4.29 11.02 -2.52
N SER A 22 -3.09 11.46 -2.88
CA SER A 22 -2.53 11.18 -4.20
C SER A 22 -1.85 9.83 -4.32
N ALA A 23 -1.73 9.09 -3.22
CA ALA A 23 -1.15 7.75 -3.27
C ALA A 23 -2.19 6.73 -3.70
N GLN A 24 -1.74 5.65 -4.33
CA GLN A 24 -2.59 4.57 -4.80
C GLN A 24 -2.20 3.29 -4.08
N VAL A 25 -3.16 2.63 -3.44
CA VAL A 25 -2.93 1.36 -2.76
C VAL A 25 -3.90 0.34 -3.36
N ILE A 26 -3.37 -0.66 -4.01
CA ILE A 26 -4.13 -1.54 -4.88
C ILE A 26 -3.94 -3.00 -4.51
N GLY A 27 -5.04 -3.71 -4.29
CA GLY A 27 -5.02 -5.15 -4.12
C GLY A 27 -4.56 -5.62 -2.75
N ASP A 28 -3.78 -6.69 -2.73
CA ASP A 28 -3.38 -7.36 -1.50
C ASP A 28 -2.20 -6.65 -0.83
N VAL A 29 -2.51 -5.57 -0.12
CA VAL A 29 -1.52 -4.75 0.58
C VAL A 29 -1.91 -4.68 2.04
N VAL A 30 -0.93 -4.88 2.92
CA VAL A 30 -1.14 -4.77 4.37
C VAL A 30 -0.25 -3.63 4.89
N LEU A 31 -0.87 -2.64 5.50
CA LEU A 31 -0.15 -1.53 6.13
C LEU A 31 -0.26 -1.68 7.65
N ALA A 32 0.87 -1.89 8.29
CA ALA A 32 0.92 -2.08 9.74
C ALA A 32 0.82 -0.74 10.48
N GLU A 33 0.84 -0.80 11.80
CA GLU A 33 0.67 0.38 12.66
C GLU A 33 1.67 1.47 12.31
N ASP A 34 1.17 2.70 12.22
CA ASP A 34 1.98 3.89 11.97
C ASP A 34 2.77 3.86 10.67
N ALA A 35 2.41 2.96 9.75
CA ALA A 35 2.96 3.01 8.40
C ALA A 35 2.41 4.24 7.67
N SER A 36 3.21 4.83 6.80
CA SER A 36 2.77 6.00 6.04
C SER A 36 3.16 5.88 4.57
N VAL A 37 2.21 6.24 3.71
CA VAL A 37 2.40 6.18 2.26
C VAL A 37 2.19 7.60 1.72
N TRP A 38 3.21 8.15 1.11
CA TRP A 38 3.28 9.57 0.81
C TRP A 38 2.87 9.89 -0.62
N PHE A 39 2.95 11.17 -0.96
CA PHE A 39 2.35 11.71 -2.17
C PHE A 39 2.81 11.00 -3.44
N GLY A 40 1.86 10.59 -4.27
CA GLY A 40 2.15 9.98 -5.56
C GLY A 40 2.70 8.56 -5.51
N ALA A 41 2.86 7.98 -4.32
CA ALA A 41 3.35 6.61 -4.23
C ALA A 41 2.30 5.62 -4.72
N VAL A 42 2.75 4.49 -5.25
CA VAL A 42 1.88 3.43 -5.75
C VAL A 42 2.30 2.11 -5.15
N LEU A 43 1.39 1.46 -4.45
CA LEU A 43 1.59 0.12 -3.90
C LEU A 43 0.63 -0.82 -4.60
N ARG A 44 1.18 -1.76 -5.37
CA ARG A 44 0.35 -2.67 -6.14
C ARG A 44 0.61 -4.12 -5.74
N GLY A 45 -0.33 -4.71 -5.00
CA GLY A 45 -0.27 -6.09 -4.55
C GLY A 45 -1.16 -6.98 -5.40
N ASP A 46 -0.80 -7.18 -6.67
CA ASP A 46 -1.61 -7.97 -7.58
C ASP A 46 -1.14 -9.40 -7.74
N ASN A 47 0.15 -9.66 -7.70
CA ASN A 47 0.70 -11.01 -7.80
C ASN A 47 1.10 -11.59 -6.46
N THR A 48 1.54 -10.74 -5.57
CA THR A 48 2.06 -11.13 -4.25
C THR A 48 1.61 -10.10 -3.24
N ARG A 49 1.33 -10.54 -2.02
CA ARG A 49 0.99 -9.63 -0.94
C ARG A 49 2.16 -8.71 -0.64
N LEU A 50 1.86 -7.44 -0.51
CA LEU A 50 2.81 -6.44 -0.05
C LEU A 50 2.53 -6.17 1.44
N GLN A 51 3.50 -6.42 2.29
CA GLN A 51 3.39 -6.11 3.71
C GLN A 51 4.32 -4.97 4.06
N ILE A 52 3.75 -3.87 4.50
CA ILE A 52 4.52 -2.71 4.91
C ILE A 52 4.54 -2.72 6.43
N GLY A 53 5.72 -2.87 6.99
CA GLY A 53 5.89 -3.02 8.43
C GLY A 53 5.54 -1.78 9.23
N ALA A 54 5.44 -1.95 10.54
CA ALA A 54 5.11 -0.83 11.43
C ALA A 54 6.13 0.29 11.30
N ARG A 55 5.65 1.52 11.30
CA ARG A 55 6.46 2.74 11.27
C ARG A 55 7.33 2.89 10.02
N THR A 56 6.97 2.18 8.97
CA THR A 56 7.67 2.29 7.68
C THR A 56 7.07 3.44 6.87
N ASN A 57 7.93 4.23 6.26
CA ASN A 57 7.51 5.33 5.39
C ASN A 57 7.77 4.96 3.94
N ILE A 58 6.73 4.97 3.13
CA ILE A 58 6.86 4.85 1.68
C ILE A 58 6.84 6.27 1.14
N GLN A 59 7.99 6.73 0.70
CA GLN A 59 8.18 8.13 0.34
C GLN A 59 7.52 8.52 -0.97
N ASP A 60 7.47 9.82 -1.21
CA ASP A 60 6.82 10.39 -2.40
C ASP A 60 7.30 9.71 -3.68
N GLY A 61 6.36 9.36 -4.54
CA GLY A 61 6.66 8.83 -5.86
C GLY A 61 7.20 7.41 -5.90
N THR A 62 7.29 6.72 -4.76
CA THR A 62 7.78 5.34 -4.72
C THR A 62 6.77 4.41 -5.36
N ILE A 63 7.26 3.48 -6.17
CA ILE A 63 6.41 2.46 -6.77
C ILE A 63 6.87 1.11 -6.25
N VAL A 64 5.95 0.39 -5.61
CA VAL A 64 6.22 -0.94 -5.06
C VAL A 64 5.34 -1.96 -5.79
N HIS A 65 5.98 -2.87 -6.47
CA HIS A 65 5.29 -3.93 -7.19
C HIS A 65 6.22 -5.13 -7.29
N VAL A 66 5.72 -6.30 -6.94
CA VAL A 66 6.50 -7.52 -7.02
C VAL A 66 5.97 -8.36 -8.17
N THR A 67 6.86 -8.68 -9.10
CA THR A 67 6.53 -9.57 -10.20
C THR A 67 6.61 -11.00 -9.69
N HIS A 68 5.57 -11.74 -9.92
CA HIS A 68 5.54 -13.16 -9.57
C HIS A 68 6.43 -13.95 -10.51
N ASP A 69 7.23 -14.82 -9.97
CA ASP A 69 8.09 -15.68 -10.80
C ASP A 69 7.95 -17.14 -10.42
#